data_dff98f4debed8c2eabadd7e8a1a31df3
#
_entry.id   dff98f4debed8c2eabadd7e8a1a31df3
#
_cell.length_a   1.000
_cell.length_b   1.000
_cell.length_c   1.000
_cell.angle_alpha   90.00
_cell.angle_beta   90.00
_cell.angle_gamma   90.00
#
_symmetry.space_group_name_H-M   'P 1'
#
loop_
_entity.id
_entity.type
_entity.pdbx_description
1 polymer ?
#
loop_
_entity_poly.entity_id
_entity_poly.type
_entity_poly.pdbx_seq_one_letter_code
_entity_poly.pdbx_strand_id
1 'polypeptide(L)'
;MVNSASDRDADIRARIQQHWEASERGDVDLEHAIYAADAILDYPQSGERFRGRARIQAQRGEHPAERHFTIRRILGSGDLWVSECVITYDGAPTYSLSIMEITDGLVTHETQYFADPFPAPPARAALAEPIPDRDQ
;
A
#
# COMPACT_ATOMS: atom_id res chain seq x y z
N MET A 1 6.68 -30.72 5.81
CA MET A 1 5.68 -30.58 4.74
C MET A 1 5.92 -29.26 3.98
N VAL A 2 5.98 -29.34 2.67
CA VAL A 2 6.19 -28.15 1.84
C VAL A 2 4.82 -27.54 1.54
N ASN A 3 4.68 -26.23 1.77
CA ASN A 3 3.44 -25.52 1.43
C ASN A 3 3.25 -25.48 -0.08
N SER A 4 2.01 -25.60 -0.53
CA SER A 4 1.67 -25.38 -1.93
C SER A 4 1.84 -23.89 -2.28
N ALA A 5 1.87 -23.58 -3.59
CA ALA A 5 1.88 -22.20 -4.06
C ALA A 5 0.66 -21.43 -3.54
N SER A 6 -0.52 -22.10 -3.51
CA SER A 6 -1.75 -21.50 -3.00
C SER A 6 -1.66 -21.16 -1.51
N ASP A 7 -1.03 -22.04 -0.70
CA ASP A 7 -0.83 -21.80 0.73
C ASP A 7 0.13 -20.63 0.95
N ARG A 8 1.21 -20.57 0.17
CA ARG A 8 2.17 -19.45 0.26
C ARG A 8 1.52 -18.13 -0.12
N ASP A 9 0.68 -18.11 -1.15
CA ASP A 9 -0.04 -16.92 -1.57
C ASP A 9 -1.02 -16.46 -0.49
N ALA A 10 -1.72 -17.40 0.16
CA ALA A 10 -2.63 -17.06 1.26
C ALA A 10 -1.87 -16.44 2.44
N ASP A 11 -0.69 -16.99 2.77
CA ASP A 11 0.16 -16.44 3.84
C ASP A 11 0.65 -15.02 3.51
N ILE A 12 1.08 -14.78 2.28
CA ILE A 12 1.56 -13.47 1.86
C ILE A 12 0.40 -12.47 1.88
N ARG A 13 -0.77 -12.85 1.37
CA ARG A 13 -1.96 -12.00 1.41
C ARG A 13 -2.30 -11.59 2.84
N ALA A 14 -2.26 -12.55 3.77
CA ALA A 14 -2.54 -12.29 5.18
C ALA A 14 -1.53 -11.32 5.79
N ARG A 15 -0.25 -11.44 5.44
CA ARG A 15 0.80 -10.52 5.92
C ARG A 15 0.63 -9.11 5.38
N ILE A 16 0.25 -8.98 4.10
CA ILE A 16 -0.01 -7.67 3.50
C ILE A 16 -1.21 -7.02 4.15
N GLN A 17 -2.28 -7.77 4.39
CA GLN A 17 -3.45 -7.25 5.09
C GLN A 17 -3.09 -6.79 6.50
N GLN A 18 -2.31 -7.58 7.23
CA GLN A 18 -1.83 -7.22 8.56
C GLN A 18 -0.97 -5.93 8.53
N HIS A 19 -0.14 -5.78 7.51
CA HIS A 19 0.66 -4.56 7.31
C HIS A 19 -0.22 -3.31 7.22
N TRP A 20 -1.27 -3.34 6.40
CA TRP A 20 -2.16 -2.19 6.26
C TRP A 20 -2.99 -1.94 7.52
N GLU A 21 -3.45 -2.99 8.19
CA GLU A 21 -4.17 -2.85 9.45
C GLU A 21 -3.28 -2.27 10.55
N ALA A 22 -2.02 -2.70 10.62
CA ALA A 22 -1.04 -2.16 11.57
C ALA A 22 -0.76 -0.68 11.28
N SER A 23 -0.68 -0.32 10.00
CA SER A 23 -0.51 1.08 9.58
C SER A 23 -1.66 1.95 10.07
N GLU A 24 -2.88 1.46 9.93
CA GLU A 24 -4.06 2.19 10.42
C GLU A 24 -4.05 2.37 11.93
N ARG A 25 -3.68 1.32 12.68
CA ARG A 25 -3.63 1.38 14.14
C ARG A 25 -2.47 2.21 14.68
N GLY A 26 -1.50 2.55 13.84
CA GLY A 26 -0.28 3.20 14.29
C GLY A 26 0.71 2.27 14.97
N ASP A 27 0.58 0.96 14.74
CA ASP A 27 1.54 -0.04 15.24
C ASP A 27 2.74 -0.07 14.29
N VAL A 28 3.68 0.84 14.54
CA VAL A 28 4.80 1.11 13.63
C VAL A 28 5.69 -0.11 13.44
N ASP A 29 5.97 -0.84 14.51
CA ASP A 29 6.84 -2.01 14.43
C ASP A 29 6.19 -3.14 13.63
N LEU A 30 4.91 -3.41 13.86
CA LEU A 30 4.19 -4.44 13.12
C LEU A 30 3.99 -4.03 11.66
N GLU A 31 3.73 -2.75 11.41
CA GLU A 31 3.61 -2.23 10.04
C GLU A 31 4.87 -2.52 9.22
N HIS A 32 6.05 -2.36 9.81
CA HIS A 32 7.33 -2.50 9.11
C HIS A 32 7.94 -3.89 9.20
N ALA A 33 7.32 -4.81 9.93
CA ALA A 33 7.81 -6.20 10.07
C ALA A 33 7.79 -6.97 8.75
N ILE A 34 6.97 -6.54 7.77
CA ILE A 34 6.86 -7.19 6.47
C ILE A 34 8.11 -6.97 5.59
N TYR A 35 8.91 -5.94 5.88
CA TYR A 35 10.05 -5.57 5.05
C TYR A 35 11.31 -6.35 5.41
N ALA A 36 12.06 -6.77 4.39
CA ALA A 36 13.42 -7.24 4.58
C ALA A 36 14.29 -6.09 5.14
N ALA A 37 15.36 -6.43 5.86
CA ALA A 37 16.23 -5.43 6.48
C ALA A 37 16.82 -4.46 5.44
N ASP A 38 17.09 -4.93 4.22
CA ASP A 38 17.66 -4.17 3.11
C ASP A 38 16.62 -3.79 2.04
N ALA A 39 15.33 -3.82 2.38
CA ALA A 39 14.26 -3.48 1.45
C ALA A 39 14.41 -2.08 0.87
N ILE A 40 13.86 -1.90 -0.33
CA ILE A 40 13.84 -0.61 -1.02
C ILE A 40 12.38 -0.17 -1.16
N LEU A 41 12.13 1.10 -0.87
CA LEU A 41 10.85 1.75 -1.16
C LEU A 41 11.09 2.91 -2.12
N ASP A 42 10.38 2.88 -3.25
CA ASP A 42 10.44 3.94 -4.26
C ASP A 42 9.13 4.71 -4.32
N TYR A 43 9.24 6.03 -4.35
CA TYR A 43 8.15 6.95 -4.65
C TYR A 43 8.43 7.59 -6.02
N PRO A 44 7.97 7.00 -7.14
CA PRO A 44 8.31 7.52 -8.46
C PRO A 44 7.85 8.95 -8.71
N GLN A 45 6.73 9.35 -8.09
CA GLN A 45 6.18 10.69 -8.31
C GLN A 45 7.10 11.80 -7.80
N SER A 46 7.82 11.56 -6.71
CA SER A 46 8.79 12.51 -6.16
C SER A 46 10.23 12.18 -6.57
N GLY A 47 10.46 10.99 -7.15
CA GLY A 47 11.80 10.54 -7.51
C GLY A 47 12.64 10.09 -6.33
N GLU A 48 12.03 9.75 -5.21
CA GLU A 48 12.73 9.37 -4.00
C GLU A 48 12.86 7.85 -3.85
N ARG A 49 14.01 7.42 -3.34
CA ARG A 49 14.26 6.03 -2.96
C ARG A 49 14.76 5.98 -1.52
N PHE A 50 14.15 5.10 -0.73
CA PHE A 50 14.55 4.83 0.65
C PHE A 50 15.14 3.43 0.74
N ARG A 51 16.40 3.32 1.16
CA ARG A 51 17.09 2.04 1.29
C ARG A 51 17.12 1.60 2.74
N GLY A 52 16.62 0.38 2.95
CA GLY A 52 16.63 -0.28 4.25
C GLY A 52 15.39 -0.01 5.06
N ARG A 53 14.94 -1.04 5.76
CA ARG A 53 13.76 -0.98 6.61
C ARG A 53 13.79 0.19 7.59
N ALA A 54 14.94 0.46 8.15
CA ALA A 54 15.08 1.56 9.13
C ALA A 54 14.78 2.93 8.52
N ARG A 55 15.24 3.17 7.28
CA ARG A 55 14.95 4.44 6.59
C ARG A 55 13.50 4.52 6.11
N ILE A 56 12.94 3.39 5.67
CA ILE A 56 11.53 3.32 5.28
C ILE A 56 10.67 3.70 6.48
N GLN A 57 10.94 3.11 7.64
CA GLN A 57 10.21 3.42 8.86
C GLN A 57 10.41 4.87 9.30
N ALA A 58 11.65 5.37 9.26
CA ALA A 58 11.97 6.72 9.71
C ALA A 58 11.28 7.79 8.87
N GLN A 59 11.23 7.62 7.52
CA GLN A 59 10.58 8.61 6.65
C GLN A 59 9.06 8.61 6.78
N ARG A 60 8.45 7.46 7.12
CA ARG A 60 7.02 7.41 7.40
C ARG A 60 6.69 8.10 8.71
N GLY A 61 7.54 7.92 9.73
CA GLY A 61 7.43 8.58 11.02
C GLY A 61 6.09 8.44 11.70
N GLU A 62 5.85 9.29 12.68
CA GLU A 62 4.52 9.48 13.25
C GLU A 62 3.77 10.49 12.39
N HIS A 63 2.59 10.10 11.92
CA HIS A 63 1.78 11.00 11.11
C HIS A 63 0.92 11.86 12.05
N PRO A 64 1.01 13.20 11.97
CA PRO A 64 0.25 14.07 12.88
C PRO A 64 -1.24 14.09 12.57
N ALA A 65 -1.64 13.76 11.34
CA ALA A 65 -3.04 13.75 10.93
C ALA A 65 -3.71 12.44 11.28
N GLU A 66 -5.01 12.48 11.55
CA GLU A 66 -5.81 11.27 11.69
C GLU A 66 -5.85 10.54 10.36
N ARG A 67 -5.38 9.30 10.35
CA ARG A 67 -5.16 8.55 9.14
C ARG A 67 -5.94 7.24 9.18
N HIS A 68 -6.74 6.99 8.13
CA HIS A 68 -7.49 5.75 7.95
C HIS A 68 -7.15 5.12 6.61
N PHE A 69 -7.02 3.80 6.61
CA PHE A 69 -6.80 3.02 5.40
C PHE A 69 -8.03 2.18 5.09
N THR A 70 -8.53 2.31 3.88
CA THR A 70 -9.54 1.39 3.35
C THR A 70 -8.87 0.56 2.27
N ILE A 71 -8.74 -0.75 2.52
CA ILE A 71 -8.18 -1.67 1.53
C ILE A 71 -9.29 -2.00 0.54
N ARG A 72 -9.10 -1.61 -0.72
CA ARG A 72 -10.07 -1.93 -1.77
C ARG A 72 -9.85 -3.35 -2.29
N ARG A 73 -8.60 -3.72 -2.51
CA ARG A 73 -8.23 -5.08 -2.93
C ARG A 73 -6.74 -5.29 -2.79
N ILE A 74 -6.39 -6.56 -2.60
CA ILE A 74 -5.02 -7.05 -2.62
C ILE A 74 -4.97 -8.13 -3.70
N LEU A 75 -4.14 -7.94 -4.71
CA LEU A 75 -4.03 -8.82 -5.86
C LEU A 75 -2.60 -9.30 -6.01
N GLY A 76 -2.43 -10.54 -6.42
CA GLY A 76 -1.12 -11.06 -6.73
C GLY A 76 -1.01 -12.56 -6.56
N SER A 77 0.19 -13.04 -6.86
CA SER A 77 0.59 -14.43 -6.64
C SER A 77 2.12 -14.48 -6.67
N GLY A 78 2.69 -15.48 -6.01
CA GLY A 78 4.14 -15.64 -5.97
C GLY A 78 4.82 -14.42 -5.38
N ASP A 79 5.70 -13.81 -6.16
CA ASP A 79 6.59 -12.75 -5.70
C ASP A 79 6.10 -11.34 -5.98
N LEU A 80 4.95 -11.18 -6.63
CA LEU A 80 4.44 -9.85 -7.01
C LEU A 80 3.02 -9.63 -6.51
N TRP A 81 2.85 -8.57 -5.72
CA TRP A 81 1.58 -8.24 -5.09
C TRP A 81 1.27 -6.76 -5.23
N VAL A 82 -0.01 -6.45 -5.44
CA VAL A 82 -0.50 -5.09 -5.58
C VAL A 82 -1.61 -4.86 -4.55
N SER A 83 -1.49 -3.77 -3.81
CA SER A 83 -2.54 -3.30 -2.88
C SER A 83 -3.09 -1.98 -3.37
N GLU A 84 -4.40 -1.92 -3.53
CA GLU A 84 -5.11 -0.70 -3.86
C GLU A 84 -5.87 -0.23 -2.61
N CYS A 85 -5.54 0.96 -2.14
CA CYS A 85 -6.11 1.50 -0.90
C CYS A 85 -6.60 2.93 -1.11
N VAL A 86 -7.55 3.32 -0.27
CA VAL A 86 -7.87 4.75 -0.08
C VAL A 86 -7.37 5.12 1.31
N ILE A 87 -6.52 6.13 1.37
CA ILE A 87 -6.00 6.65 2.64
C ILE A 87 -6.69 7.98 2.88
N THR A 88 -7.35 8.15 4.03
CA THR A 88 -7.93 9.43 4.40
C THR A 88 -7.05 10.08 5.46
N TYR A 89 -6.71 11.35 5.23
CA TYR A 89 -5.99 12.20 6.15
C TYR A 89 -6.94 13.30 6.61
N ASP A 90 -7.39 13.24 7.87
CA ASP A 90 -8.39 14.19 8.41
C ASP A 90 -9.64 14.26 7.52
N GLY A 91 -10.06 13.11 7.00
CA GLY A 91 -11.24 13.01 6.13
C GLY A 91 -11.02 13.28 4.66
N ALA A 92 -9.83 13.73 4.25
CA ALA A 92 -9.50 13.98 2.84
C ALA A 92 -8.89 12.71 2.20
N PRO A 93 -9.48 12.16 1.13
CA PRO A 93 -9.00 10.92 0.54
C PRO A 93 -7.77 11.13 -0.34
N THR A 94 -6.88 10.13 -0.31
CA THR A 94 -5.76 9.98 -1.24
C THR A 94 -5.78 8.53 -1.72
N TYR A 95 -5.68 8.32 -3.02
CA TYR A 95 -5.62 6.98 -3.58
C TYR A 95 -4.19 6.48 -3.55
N SER A 96 -4.00 5.26 -3.07
CA SER A 96 -2.67 4.65 -2.96
C SER A 96 -2.63 3.35 -3.72
N LEU A 97 -1.56 3.18 -4.51
CA LEU A 97 -1.26 1.94 -5.19
C LEU A 97 0.13 1.51 -4.76
N SER A 98 0.22 0.34 -4.12
CA SER A 98 1.47 -0.24 -3.65
C SER A 98 1.77 -1.51 -4.43
N ILE A 99 2.95 -1.58 -5.03
CA ILE A 99 3.44 -2.74 -5.75
C ILE A 99 4.58 -3.33 -4.94
N MET A 100 4.39 -4.54 -4.44
CA MET A 100 5.37 -5.20 -3.57
C MET A 100 5.99 -6.40 -4.26
N GLU A 101 7.32 -6.44 -4.29
CA GLU A 101 8.10 -7.59 -4.71
C GLU A 101 8.56 -8.33 -3.46
N ILE A 102 8.26 -9.63 -3.42
CA ILE A 102 8.43 -10.48 -2.24
C ILE A 102 9.50 -11.52 -2.50
N THR A 103 10.42 -11.71 -1.56
CA THR A 103 11.41 -12.79 -1.58
C THR A 103 11.46 -13.40 -0.19
N ASP A 104 11.34 -14.72 -0.11
CA ASP A 104 11.35 -15.46 1.17
C ASP A 104 10.33 -14.90 2.17
N GLY A 105 9.15 -14.50 1.67
CA GLY A 105 8.05 -14.02 2.50
C GLY A 105 8.18 -12.60 3.00
N LEU A 106 9.20 -11.85 2.58
CA LEU A 106 9.43 -10.46 2.97
C LEU A 106 9.46 -9.55 1.76
N VAL A 107 9.02 -8.31 1.93
CA VAL A 107 9.09 -7.29 0.90
C VAL A 107 10.55 -6.87 0.72
N THR A 108 11.05 -7.04 -0.51
CA THR A 108 12.39 -6.59 -0.88
C THR A 108 12.37 -5.28 -1.65
N HIS A 109 11.27 -5.00 -2.35
CA HIS A 109 11.10 -3.75 -3.10
C HIS A 109 9.61 -3.40 -3.13
N GLU A 110 9.31 -2.21 -2.70
CA GLU A 110 7.97 -1.64 -2.82
C GLU A 110 8.03 -0.38 -3.68
N THR A 111 7.11 -0.28 -4.63
CA THR A 111 6.89 0.93 -5.42
C THR A 111 5.51 1.45 -5.07
N GLN A 112 5.41 2.68 -4.60
CA GLN A 112 4.14 3.22 -4.13
C GLN A 112 3.82 4.53 -4.82
N TYR A 113 2.57 4.64 -5.28
CA TYR A 113 2.01 5.84 -5.90
C TYR A 113 0.90 6.39 -5.04
N PHE A 114 0.81 7.70 -4.99
CA PHE A 114 -0.26 8.42 -4.29
C PHE A 114 -0.92 9.38 -5.26
N ALA A 115 -2.23 9.43 -5.25
CA ALA A 115 -2.98 10.28 -6.18
C ALA A 115 -4.14 10.94 -5.46
N ASP A 116 -4.17 12.26 -5.49
CA ASP A 116 -5.30 13.01 -4.96
C ASP A 116 -6.45 13.03 -5.96
N PRO A 117 -7.70 13.09 -5.49
CA PRO A 117 -8.84 13.30 -6.37
C PRO A 117 -8.67 14.60 -7.16
N PHE A 118 -9.22 14.63 -8.36
CA PHE A 118 -9.28 15.85 -9.17
C PHE A 118 -10.65 15.96 -9.84
N PRO A 119 -11.09 17.19 -10.17
CA PRO A 119 -12.36 17.40 -10.87
C PRO A 119 -12.32 16.78 -12.27
N ALA A 120 -13.41 16.11 -12.65
CA ALA A 120 -13.51 15.57 -14.00
C ALA A 120 -13.57 16.70 -15.02
N PRO A 121 -12.84 16.59 -16.14
CA PRO A 121 -12.97 17.58 -17.22
C PRO A 121 -14.38 17.62 -17.78
N PRO A 122 -14.95 18.82 -18.02
CA PRO A 122 -16.32 18.95 -18.55
C PRO A 122 -16.55 18.22 -19.87
N ALA A 123 -15.51 18.07 -20.68
CA ALA A 123 -15.62 17.41 -21.99
C ALA A 123 -16.06 15.95 -21.91
N ARG A 124 -15.89 15.29 -20.75
CA ARG A 124 -16.28 13.89 -20.56
C ARG A 124 -17.64 13.72 -19.89
N ALA A 125 -18.27 14.81 -19.43
CA ALA A 125 -19.43 14.73 -18.55
C ALA A 125 -20.62 13.97 -19.19
N ALA A 126 -20.83 14.13 -20.49
CA ALA A 126 -21.94 13.50 -21.18
C ALA A 126 -21.77 11.99 -21.34
N LEU A 127 -20.57 11.49 -21.22
CA LEU A 127 -20.24 10.07 -21.44
C LEU A 127 -19.97 9.31 -20.14
N ALA A 128 -19.80 10.00 -19.02
CA ALA A 128 -19.39 9.42 -17.76
C ALA A 128 -20.57 9.23 -16.82
N GLU A 129 -20.50 8.16 -16.04
CA GLU A 129 -21.37 7.92 -14.90
C GLU A 129 -20.53 8.04 -13.63
N PRO A 130 -21.11 8.47 -12.50
CA PRO A 130 -20.39 8.45 -11.24
C PRO A 130 -19.99 7.03 -10.83
N ILE A 131 -18.79 6.86 -10.31
CA ILE A 131 -18.39 5.59 -9.70
C ILE A 131 -19.12 5.49 -8.35
N PRO A 132 -19.94 4.46 -8.11
CA PRO A 132 -20.58 4.30 -6.80
C PRO A 132 -19.52 3.98 -5.75
N ASP A 133 -19.66 4.58 -4.56
CA ASP A 133 -18.83 4.31 -3.39
C ASP A 133 -17.32 4.47 -3.65
N ARG A 134 -16.93 5.45 -4.47
CA ARG A 134 -15.54 5.61 -4.89
C ARG A 134 -14.55 5.89 -3.74
N ASP A 135 -15.06 6.41 -2.62
CA ASP A 135 -14.23 6.81 -1.48
C ASP A 135 -14.22 5.72 -0.38
N GLN A 136 -14.61 4.50 -0.74
CA GLN A 136 -14.62 3.36 0.17
C GLN A 136 -13.71 2.24 -0.28
#